data_61a668c12a9081bdf35a86f47a70a4e3
#
_entry.id   61a668c12a9081bdf35a86f47a70a4e3
#
_cell.length_a   1.000
_cell.length_b   1.000
_cell.length_c   1.000
_cell.angle_alpha   90.00
_cell.angle_beta   90.00
_cell.angle_gamma   90.00
#
_symmetry.space_group_name_H-M   'P 1'
#
loop_
_entity.id
_entity.type
_entity.pdbx_description
1 polymer ?
#
loop_
_entity_poly.entity_id
_entity_poly.type
_entity_poly.pdbx_seq_one_letter_code
_entity_poly.pdbx_strand_id
1 'polypeptide(L)'
;NKILKTRYVDDKTNHLLVRVDVGDDKTSQMKPIAATHKNLDSYDMIVISDYCKGFISEDDILAISTMHDSVFVDSRKSLNGCFNHVTFLKINEYEYNNSVGHFRDYPTLLNKTIVTLGKIGCKLNGKIYPVSEVEVKDQVGAGDTFLAGLAYRYTITKDVDDAIAFANECASKVVSKRGTASV
;
A
#
# COMPACT_ATOMS: atom_id res chain seq x y z
N ASN A 1 -15.38 -18.32 2.96
CA ASN A 1 -16.26 -17.39 2.24
C ASN A 1 -15.52 -16.85 1.01
N LYS A 2 -16.20 -16.83 -0.16
CA LYS A 2 -15.64 -16.24 -1.38
C LYS A 2 -15.99 -14.75 -1.40
N ILE A 3 -14.96 -13.91 -1.46
CA ILE A 3 -15.14 -12.48 -1.69
C ILE A 3 -15.25 -12.25 -3.19
N LEU A 4 -16.31 -11.58 -3.63
CA LEU A 4 -16.54 -11.26 -5.03
C LEU A 4 -16.64 -9.74 -5.18
N LYS A 5 -15.84 -9.19 -6.11
CA LYS A 5 -15.86 -7.76 -6.47
C LYS A 5 -16.20 -7.62 -7.94
N THR A 6 -17.40 -7.14 -8.23
CA THR A 6 -17.92 -6.95 -9.59
C THR A 6 -17.88 -5.48 -9.95
N ARG A 7 -17.30 -5.17 -11.10
CA ARG A 7 -17.26 -3.81 -11.67
C ARG A 7 -18.10 -3.77 -12.94
N TYR A 8 -19.03 -2.84 -12.99
CA TYR A 8 -19.77 -2.52 -14.21
C TYR A 8 -19.14 -1.25 -14.79
N VAL A 9 -18.62 -1.35 -16.01
CA VAL A 9 -17.92 -0.28 -16.69
C VAL A 9 -18.59 0.02 -18.02
N ASP A 10 -18.60 1.28 -18.43
CA ASP A 10 -19.00 1.68 -19.78
C ASP A 10 -17.96 1.20 -20.79
N ASP A 11 -18.40 0.44 -21.79
CA ASP A 11 -17.51 -0.21 -22.76
C ASP A 11 -16.76 0.80 -23.66
N LYS A 12 -17.35 1.98 -23.91
CA LYS A 12 -16.76 2.98 -24.79
C LYS A 12 -15.75 3.87 -24.07
N THR A 13 -16.11 4.32 -22.85
CA THR A 13 -15.32 5.29 -22.10
C THR A 13 -14.47 4.65 -21.00
N ASN A 14 -14.69 3.35 -20.72
CA ASN A 14 -14.10 2.62 -19.59
C ASN A 14 -14.42 3.27 -18.22
N HIS A 15 -15.51 4.06 -18.16
CA HIS A 15 -15.93 4.70 -16.93
C HIS A 15 -16.58 3.69 -15.99
N LEU A 16 -16.13 3.66 -14.73
CA LEU A 16 -16.73 2.81 -13.70
C LEU A 16 -18.12 3.35 -13.33
N LEU A 17 -19.18 2.59 -13.67
CA LEU A 17 -20.56 2.94 -13.37
C LEU A 17 -20.93 2.54 -11.94
N VAL A 18 -20.61 1.29 -11.57
CA VAL A 18 -20.88 0.77 -10.22
C VAL A 18 -19.92 -0.35 -9.86
N ARG A 19 -19.59 -0.47 -8.58
CA ARG A 19 -18.89 -1.63 -8.01
C ARG A 19 -19.80 -2.28 -6.96
N VAL A 20 -19.93 -3.61 -7.06
CA VAL A 20 -20.66 -4.43 -6.09
C VAL A 20 -19.67 -5.37 -5.41
N ASP A 21 -19.51 -5.22 -4.10
CA ASP A 21 -18.66 -6.06 -3.26
C ASP A 21 -19.56 -6.99 -2.44
N VAL A 22 -19.31 -8.31 -2.50
CA VAL A 22 -20.11 -9.32 -1.79
C VAL A 22 -19.16 -10.17 -0.93
N GLY A 23 -19.52 -10.37 0.34
CA GLY A 23 -18.83 -11.28 1.26
C GLY A 23 -17.58 -10.68 1.94
N ASP A 24 -17.26 -9.43 1.74
CA ASP A 24 -16.10 -8.77 2.36
C ASP A 24 -16.40 -8.21 3.77
N ASP A 25 -17.68 -8.21 4.17
CA ASP A 25 -18.16 -7.93 5.52
C ASP A 25 -17.95 -9.11 6.50
N LYS A 26 -17.63 -10.29 5.98
CA LYS A 26 -17.47 -11.55 6.72
C LYS A 26 -16.03 -12.06 6.75
N THR A 27 -15.06 -11.18 6.62
CA THR A 27 -13.64 -11.54 6.68
C THR A 27 -13.31 -12.00 8.10
N SER A 28 -12.83 -13.23 8.24
CA SER A 28 -12.34 -13.73 9.53
C SER A 28 -10.98 -13.14 9.82
N GLN A 29 -10.77 -12.72 11.05
CA GLN A 29 -9.46 -12.26 11.50
C GLN A 29 -8.42 -13.38 11.34
N MET A 30 -7.23 -13.02 10.93
CA MET A 30 -6.07 -13.90 10.90
C MET A 30 -5.76 -14.41 12.32
N LYS A 31 -5.31 -15.65 12.44
CA LYS A 31 -4.76 -16.10 13.73
C LYS A 31 -3.53 -15.25 14.05
N PRO A 32 -3.31 -14.90 15.35
CA PRO A 32 -2.17 -14.07 15.74
C PRO A 32 -0.86 -14.57 15.12
N ILE A 33 -0.09 -13.67 14.51
CA ILE A 33 1.12 -14.03 13.75
C ILE A 33 2.13 -14.76 14.62
N ALA A 34 2.27 -14.38 15.88
CA ALA A 34 3.13 -15.03 16.86
C ALA A 34 2.80 -16.52 17.08
N ALA A 35 1.54 -16.94 16.81
CA ALA A 35 1.10 -18.32 16.92
C ALA A 35 1.29 -19.15 15.66
N THR A 36 1.43 -18.50 14.49
CA THR A 36 1.37 -19.16 13.18
C THR A 36 2.66 -19.08 12.38
N HIS A 37 3.49 -18.05 12.60
CA HIS A 37 4.70 -17.80 11.80
C HIS A 37 5.93 -17.67 12.70
N LYS A 38 6.69 -18.75 12.83
CA LYS A 38 7.88 -18.81 13.70
C LYS A 38 9.17 -18.34 13.01
N ASN A 39 9.18 -18.12 11.70
CA ASN A 39 10.40 -17.85 10.91
C ASN A 39 10.21 -16.63 9.98
N LEU A 40 9.74 -15.50 10.51
CA LEU A 40 9.65 -14.29 9.71
C LEU A 40 11.02 -13.82 9.23
N ASP A 41 12.07 -14.04 10.00
CA ASP A 41 13.47 -13.71 9.68
C ASP A 41 14.03 -14.43 8.45
N SER A 42 13.33 -15.48 7.95
CA SER A 42 13.75 -16.19 6.74
C SER A 42 13.37 -15.45 5.44
N TYR A 43 12.62 -14.37 5.54
CA TYR A 43 12.23 -13.54 4.41
C TYR A 43 13.08 -12.27 4.34
N ASP A 44 13.40 -11.80 3.14
CA ASP A 44 14.16 -10.55 2.95
C ASP A 44 13.34 -9.31 3.31
N MET A 45 12.02 -9.42 3.26
CA MET A 45 11.07 -8.34 3.50
C MET A 45 9.65 -8.89 3.74
N ILE A 46 8.87 -8.18 4.53
CA ILE A 46 7.45 -8.42 4.72
C ILE A 46 6.66 -7.25 4.14
N VAL A 47 5.65 -7.55 3.34
CA VAL A 47 4.73 -6.56 2.78
C VAL A 47 3.32 -6.83 3.31
N ILE A 48 2.73 -5.82 3.92
CA ILE A 48 1.35 -5.85 4.43
C ILE A 48 0.49 -4.94 3.54
N SER A 49 -0.50 -5.52 2.86
CA SER A 49 -1.55 -4.78 2.15
C SER A 49 -2.88 -4.98 2.86
N ASP A 50 -3.30 -3.97 3.63
CA ASP A 50 -4.48 -4.04 4.49
C ASP A 50 -5.58 -3.07 4.07
N TYR A 51 -6.68 -3.63 3.59
CA TYR A 51 -7.87 -2.89 3.18
C TYR A 51 -8.85 -2.61 4.33
N CYS A 52 -8.45 -2.81 5.58
CA CYS A 52 -9.31 -2.65 6.78
C CYS A 52 -10.60 -3.46 6.74
N LYS A 53 -10.53 -4.72 6.25
CA LYS A 53 -11.65 -5.66 6.26
C LYS A 53 -11.64 -6.61 7.47
N GLY A 54 -10.83 -6.30 8.48
CA GLY A 54 -10.76 -7.05 9.75
C GLY A 54 -9.86 -8.29 9.72
N PHE A 55 -9.12 -8.54 8.62
CA PHE A 55 -8.23 -9.70 8.53
C PHE A 55 -6.96 -9.51 9.38
N ILE A 56 -6.32 -8.36 9.29
CA ILE A 56 -5.11 -8.00 10.06
C ILE A 56 -5.49 -6.97 11.13
N SER A 57 -5.15 -7.24 12.39
CA SER A 57 -5.32 -6.30 13.50
C SER A 57 -4.14 -5.32 13.61
N GLU A 58 -4.27 -4.30 14.44
CA GLU A 58 -3.17 -3.39 14.80
C GLU A 58 -2.09 -4.13 15.58
N ASP A 59 -2.47 -5.03 16.47
CA ASP A 59 -1.54 -5.87 17.22
C ASP A 59 -0.73 -6.80 16.31
N ASP A 60 -1.33 -7.31 15.22
CA ASP A 60 -0.60 -8.10 14.22
C ASP A 60 0.43 -7.25 13.47
N ILE A 61 0.08 -6.01 13.09
CA ILE A 61 1.02 -5.09 12.43
C ILE A 61 2.19 -4.78 13.36
N LEU A 62 1.89 -4.45 14.62
CA LEU A 62 2.92 -4.17 15.63
C LEU A 62 3.82 -5.38 15.85
N ALA A 63 3.24 -6.57 16.03
CA ALA A 63 3.99 -7.80 16.24
C ALA A 63 4.92 -8.12 15.06
N ILE A 64 4.39 -8.07 13.82
CA ILE A 64 5.18 -8.32 12.60
C ILE A 64 6.33 -7.33 12.50
N SER A 65 6.06 -6.03 12.69
CA SER A 65 7.07 -4.99 12.53
C SER A 65 8.09 -4.95 13.67
N THR A 66 7.79 -5.58 14.80
CA THR A 66 8.75 -5.78 15.90
C THR A 66 9.62 -7.01 15.67
N MET A 67 9.09 -8.02 14.97
CA MET A 67 9.78 -9.29 14.70
C MET A 67 10.65 -9.27 13.43
N HIS A 68 10.50 -8.25 12.56
CA HIS A 68 11.23 -8.19 11.30
C HIS A 68 11.66 -6.75 10.97
N ASP A 69 12.92 -6.55 10.59
CA ASP A 69 13.55 -5.25 10.37
C ASP A 69 13.09 -4.54 9.07
N SER A 70 12.49 -5.28 8.14
CA SER A 70 12.09 -4.74 6.83
C SER A 70 10.61 -5.04 6.59
N VAL A 71 9.73 -4.12 7.03
CA VAL A 71 8.28 -4.26 6.90
C VAL A 71 7.68 -3.04 6.19
N PHE A 72 7.05 -3.28 5.05
CA PHE A 72 6.35 -2.27 4.27
C PHE A 72 4.85 -2.46 4.40
N VAL A 73 4.14 -1.38 4.65
CA VAL A 73 2.71 -1.42 4.93
C VAL A 73 1.95 -0.46 4.02
N ASP A 74 0.86 -0.95 3.42
CA ASP A 74 -0.24 -0.17 2.87
C ASP A 74 -1.47 -0.48 3.70
N SER A 75 -1.97 0.47 4.47
CA SER A 75 -3.14 0.25 5.32
C SER A 75 -4.04 1.47 5.36
N ARG A 76 -5.35 1.21 5.41
CA ARG A 76 -6.38 2.23 5.60
C ARG A 76 -6.73 2.47 7.07
N LYS A 77 -5.99 1.86 8.00
CA LYS A 77 -6.14 2.13 9.42
C LYS A 77 -5.71 3.55 9.76
N SER A 78 -6.34 4.12 10.78
CA SER A 78 -5.88 5.38 11.34
C SER A 78 -4.45 5.26 11.84
N LEU A 79 -3.63 6.29 11.60
CA LEU A 79 -2.24 6.29 12.04
C LEU A 79 -2.18 6.29 13.57
N ASN A 80 -1.41 5.35 14.10
CA ASN A 80 -1.19 5.21 15.54
C ASN A 80 0.13 4.47 15.81
N GLY A 81 0.40 4.13 17.07
CA GLY A 81 1.63 3.48 17.51
C GLY A 81 1.91 2.11 16.88
N CYS A 82 0.92 1.43 16.30
CA CYS A 82 1.15 0.12 15.66
C CYS A 82 2.09 0.20 14.45
N PHE A 83 2.25 1.38 13.85
CA PHE A 83 3.17 1.61 12.73
C PHE A 83 4.57 2.09 13.15
N ASN A 84 4.86 2.20 14.45
CA ASN A 84 6.14 2.77 14.90
C ASN A 84 7.37 1.97 14.45
N HIS A 85 7.25 0.68 14.21
CA HIS A 85 8.36 -0.20 13.83
C HIS A 85 8.38 -0.55 12.34
N VAL A 86 7.40 -0.11 11.54
CA VAL A 86 7.44 -0.35 10.09
C VAL A 86 8.59 0.41 9.43
N THR A 87 9.15 -0.14 8.38
CA THR A 87 10.21 0.52 7.59
C THR A 87 9.62 1.66 6.78
N PHE A 88 8.58 1.39 6.02
CA PHE A 88 7.81 2.41 5.30
C PHE A 88 6.32 2.12 5.37
N LEU A 89 5.56 3.20 5.52
CA LEU A 89 4.11 3.22 5.41
C LEU A 89 3.73 3.92 4.11
N LYS A 90 2.96 3.28 3.26
CA LYS A 90 2.40 3.89 2.05
C LYS A 90 0.93 4.19 2.29
N ILE A 91 0.54 5.42 2.00
CA ILE A 91 -0.86 5.90 2.03
C ILE A 91 -1.12 6.75 0.79
N ASN A 92 -2.38 6.97 0.46
CA ASN A 92 -2.75 7.92 -0.58
C ASN A 92 -2.96 9.34 -0.02
N GLU A 93 -3.13 10.32 -0.91
CA GLU A 93 -3.32 11.72 -0.53
C GLU A 93 -4.56 11.93 0.36
N TYR A 94 -5.66 11.23 0.09
CA TYR A 94 -6.87 11.32 0.90
C TYR A 94 -6.63 10.80 2.33
N GLU A 95 -5.97 9.66 2.46
CA GLU A 95 -5.61 9.05 3.74
C GLU A 95 -4.63 9.96 4.50
N TYR A 96 -3.65 10.55 3.81
CA TYR A 96 -2.71 11.52 4.38
C TYR A 96 -3.44 12.73 4.97
N ASN A 97 -4.32 13.35 4.20
CA ASN A 97 -5.05 14.55 4.63
C ASN A 97 -5.94 14.28 5.86
N ASN A 98 -6.52 13.08 5.94
CA ASN A 98 -7.29 12.66 7.11
C ASN A 98 -6.42 12.29 8.33
N SER A 99 -5.12 12.10 8.12
CA SER A 99 -4.18 11.66 9.17
C SER A 99 -3.28 12.78 9.70
N VAL A 100 -3.41 14.02 9.22
CA VAL A 100 -2.52 15.14 9.59
C VAL A 100 -2.46 15.36 11.10
N GLY A 101 -3.58 15.21 11.81
CA GLY A 101 -3.63 15.31 13.27
C GLY A 101 -2.80 14.24 13.97
N HIS A 102 -2.80 13.03 13.46
CA HIS A 102 -2.07 11.89 14.04
C HIS A 102 -0.54 12.01 13.93
N PHE A 103 -0.02 12.68 12.90
CA PHE A 103 1.42 12.92 12.79
C PHE A 103 1.97 13.83 13.91
N ARG A 104 1.10 14.60 14.58
CA ARG A 104 1.50 15.38 15.75
C ARG A 104 1.82 14.47 16.94
N ASP A 105 1.04 13.40 17.10
CA ASP A 105 1.20 12.42 18.18
C ASP A 105 2.29 11.37 17.86
N TYR A 106 2.49 11.09 16.56
CA TYR A 106 3.47 10.13 16.04
C TYR A 106 4.39 10.76 15.00
N PRO A 107 5.24 11.73 15.37
CA PRO A 107 6.05 12.51 14.42
C PRO A 107 7.07 11.67 13.64
N THR A 108 7.52 10.56 14.20
CA THR A 108 8.46 9.64 13.53
C THR A 108 7.84 8.97 12.29
N LEU A 109 6.52 8.83 12.25
CA LEU A 109 5.82 8.26 11.10
C LEU A 109 5.91 9.15 9.87
N LEU A 110 5.98 10.46 10.04
CA LEU A 110 6.04 11.40 8.92
C LEU A 110 7.25 11.13 8.02
N ASN A 111 8.41 10.80 8.63
CA ASN A 111 9.66 10.57 7.91
C ASN A 111 9.71 9.26 7.11
N LYS A 112 8.80 8.34 7.39
CA LYS A 112 8.71 7.04 6.71
C LYS A 112 7.38 6.81 6.00
N THR A 113 6.54 7.86 5.93
CA THR A 113 5.27 7.78 5.21
C THR A 113 5.44 8.25 3.77
N ILE A 114 5.25 7.33 2.84
CA ILE A 114 5.22 7.59 1.41
C ILE A 114 3.77 7.88 1.02
N VAL A 115 3.52 9.09 0.53
CA VAL A 115 2.19 9.54 0.13
C VAL A 115 2.08 9.50 -1.39
N THR A 116 1.22 8.64 -1.93
CA THR A 116 0.95 8.62 -3.38
C THR A 116 -0.01 9.76 -3.77
N LEU A 117 0.34 10.51 -4.82
CA LEU A 117 -0.31 11.74 -5.28
C LEU A 117 -0.90 11.58 -6.71
N GLY A 118 -1.24 10.36 -7.09
CA GLY A 118 -1.77 10.04 -8.41
C GLY A 118 -0.80 10.44 -9.54
N LYS A 119 -1.26 11.26 -10.47
CA LYS A 119 -0.46 11.71 -11.63
C LYS A 119 0.76 12.57 -11.30
N ILE A 120 0.87 13.06 -10.08
CA ILE A 120 2.03 13.84 -9.63
C ILE A 120 3.18 12.91 -9.23
N GLY A 121 2.87 11.64 -8.88
CA GLY A 121 3.83 10.67 -8.36
C GLY A 121 3.62 10.41 -6.88
N CYS A 122 4.67 10.58 -6.07
CA CYS A 122 4.55 10.44 -4.62
C CYS A 122 5.46 11.42 -3.86
N LYS A 123 5.27 11.48 -2.56
CA LYS A 123 6.04 12.32 -1.65
C LYS A 123 6.56 11.49 -0.48
N LEU A 124 7.81 11.68 -0.11
CA LEU A 124 8.42 11.18 1.12
C LEU A 124 9.23 12.28 1.75
N ASN A 125 9.04 12.54 3.03
CA ASN A 125 9.82 13.50 3.81
C ASN A 125 9.92 14.90 3.16
N GLY A 126 8.80 15.35 2.57
CA GLY A 126 8.72 16.65 1.86
C GLY A 126 9.25 16.64 0.42
N LYS A 127 10.06 15.66 0.03
CA LYS A 127 10.58 15.51 -1.34
C LYS A 127 9.51 14.88 -2.23
N ILE A 128 9.27 15.47 -3.40
CA ILE A 128 8.38 14.93 -4.44
C ILE A 128 9.20 14.10 -5.41
N TYR A 129 8.69 12.92 -5.74
CA TYR A 129 9.21 12.00 -6.74
C TYR A 129 8.19 11.96 -7.89
N PRO A 130 8.43 12.73 -8.96
CA PRO A 130 7.48 12.86 -10.03
C PRO A 130 7.39 11.57 -10.88
N VAL A 131 6.28 11.42 -11.58
CA VAL A 131 6.12 10.40 -12.63
C VAL A 131 6.11 11.06 -14.00
N SER A 132 6.52 10.30 -15.02
CA SER A 132 6.32 10.71 -16.40
C SER A 132 4.82 10.77 -16.71
N GLU A 133 4.41 11.75 -17.48
CA GLU A 133 3.02 11.86 -17.93
C GLU A 133 2.68 10.66 -18.82
N VAL A 134 1.62 9.95 -18.47
CA VAL A 134 1.09 8.81 -19.23
C VAL A 134 -0.41 8.92 -19.39
N GLU A 135 -0.94 8.39 -20.49
CA GLU A 135 -2.37 8.26 -20.68
C GLU A 135 -2.93 7.26 -19.67
N VAL A 136 -3.76 7.74 -18.74
CA VAL A 136 -4.40 6.89 -17.73
C VAL A 136 -5.62 6.22 -18.31
N LYS A 137 -5.59 4.90 -18.46
CA LYS A 137 -6.72 4.08 -18.94
C LYS A 137 -7.48 3.41 -17.81
N ASP A 138 -6.78 3.00 -16.75
CA ASP A 138 -7.38 2.43 -15.56
C ASP A 138 -6.46 2.67 -14.35
N GLN A 139 -7.03 3.02 -13.21
CA GLN A 139 -6.28 3.25 -11.96
C GLN A 139 -6.26 2.05 -11.03
N VAL A 140 -6.97 0.97 -11.39
CA VAL A 140 -7.09 -0.23 -10.55
C VAL A 140 -5.74 -0.93 -10.42
N GLY A 141 -5.32 -1.17 -9.16
CA GLY A 141 -4.07 -1.84 -8.85
C GLY A 141 -2.81 -0.97 -8.89
N ALA A 142 -2.92 0.33 -9.22
CA ALA A 142 -1.76 1.22 -9.23
C ALA A 142 -1.06 1.30 -7.88
N GLY A 143 -1.83 1.41 -6.79
CA GLY A 143 -1.30 1.47 -5.43
C GLY A 143 -0.64 0.15 -4.99
N ASP A 144 -1.26 -0.97 -5.33
CA ASP A 144 -0.71 -2.30 -5.02
C ASP A 144 0.57 -2.56 -5.81
N THR A 145 0.58 -2.16 -7.10
CA THR A 145 1.78 -2.27 -7.96
C THR A 145 2.90 -1.36 -7.47
N PHE A 146 2.58 -0.14 -7.05
CA PHE A 146 3.55 0.77 -6.45
C PHE A 146 4.20 0.13 -5.21
N LEU A 147 3.39 -0.41 -4.28
CA LEU A 147 3.89 -1.06 -3.07
C LEU A 147 4.78 -2.27 -3.41
N ALA A 148 4.36 -3.11 -4.35
CA ALA A 148 5.12 -4.29 -4.77
C ALA A 148 6.46 -3.88 -5.43
N GLY A 149 6.44 -2.89 -6.32
CA GLY A 149 7.65 -2.37 -6.98
C GLY A 149 8.62 -1.73 -5.99
N LEU A 150 8.10 -0.95 -5.04
CA LEU A 150 8.87 -0.34 -3.95
C LEU A 150 9.59 -1.41 -3.12
N ALA A 151 8.84 -2.40 -2.64
CA ALA A 151 9.35 -3.49 -1.83
C ALA A 151 10.43 -4.29 -2.57
N TYR A 152 10.13 -4.71 -3.80
CA TYR A 152 11.07 -5.46 -4.65
C TYR A 152 12.39 -4.71 -4.85
N ARG A 153 12.32 -3.45 -5.28
CA ARG A 153 13.51 -2.69 -5.59
C ARG A 153 14.33 -2.35 -4.36
N TYR A 154 13.66 -2.00 -3.26
CA TYR A 154 14.33 -1.74 -1.98
C TYR A 154 15.03 -2.98 -1.42
N THR A 155 14.49 -4.19 -1.62
CA THR A 155 15.16 -5.43 -1.21
C THR A 155 16.52 -5.58 -1.86
N ILE A 156 16.66 -5.16 -3.13
CA ILE A 156 17.89 -5.27 -3.92
C ILE A 156 18.86 -4.14 -3.60
N THR A 157 18.38 -2.88 -3.55
CA THR A 157 19.27 -1.71 -3.53
C THR A 157 19.48 -1.10 -2.16
N LYS A 158 18.52 -1.33 -1.24
CA LYS A 158 18.44 -0.64 0.06
C LYS A 158 18.40 0.89 -0.04
N ASP A 159 18.14 1.41 -1.24
CA ASP A 159 18.01 2.83 -1.56
C ASP A 159 16.54 3.15 -1.80
N VAL A 160 15.96 4.01 -0.94
CA VAL A 160 14.55 4.38 -1.01
C VAL A 160 14.26 5.30 -2.20
N ASP A 161 15.20 6.16 -2.59
CA ASP A 161 15.03 7.06 -3.73
C ASP A 161 14.94 6.26 -5.03
N ASP A 162 15.81 5.30 -5.22
CA ASP A 162 15.82 4.37 -6.36
C ASP A 162 14.58 3.47 -6.33
N ALA A 163 14.20 2.97 -5.16
CA ALA A 163 13.02 2.12 -5.00
C ALA A 163 11.71 2.87 -5.34
N ILE A 164 11.60 4.13 -4.93
CA ILE A 164 10.44 4.98 -5.26
C ILE A 164 10.39 5.27 -6.76
N ALA A 165 11.53 5.59 -7.39
CA ALA A 165 11.57 5.84 -8.83
C ALA A 165 11.08 4.61 -9.61
N PHE A 166 11.55 3.43 -9.25
CA PHE A 166 11.12 2.16 -9.85
C PHE A 166 9.62 1.87 -9.59
N ALA A 167 9.13 2.11 -8.36
CA ALA A 167 7.73 1.93 -8.01
C ALA A 167 6.80 2.83 -8.83
N ASN A 168 7.18 4.09 -9.02
CA ASN A 168 6.47 5.05 -9.87
C ASN A 168 6.40 4.57 -11.33
N GLU A 169 7.50 4.05 -11.87
CA GLU A 169 7.55 3.48 -13.22
C GLU A 169 6.60 2.27 -13.35
N CYS A 170 6.63 1.35 -12.40
CA CYS A 170 5.72 0.20 -12.37
C CYS A 170 4.25 0.62 -12.33
N ALA A 171 3.88 1.55 -11.46
CA ALA A 171 2.52 2.08 -11.36
C ALA A 171 2.08 2.76 -12.68
N SER A 172 2.96 3.54 -13.32
CA SER A 172 2.69 4.20 -14.60
C SER A 172 2.42 3.20 -15.72
N LYS A 173 3.16 2.08 -15.77
CA LYS A 173 2.93 0.99 -16.73
C LYS A 173 1.56 0.33 -16.54
N VAL A 174 1.12 0.17 -15.31
CA VAL A 174 -0.19 -0.46 -15.01
C VAL A 174 -1.34 0.48 -15.39
N VAL A 175 -1.29 1.75 -15.00
CA VAL A 175 -2.39 2.69 -15.30
C VAL A 175 -2.56 2.98 -16.80
N SER A 176 -1.55 2.74 -17.62
CA SER A 176 -1.63 2.88 -19.07
C SER A 176 -2.32 1.70 -19.78
N LYS A 177 -2.67 0.64 -19.05
CA LYS A 177 -3.36 -0.55 -19.57
C LYS A 177 -4.82 -0.57 -19.09
N ARG A 178 -5.71 -1.22 -19.85
CA ARG A 178 -7.10 -1.41 -19.43
C ARG A 178 -7.22 -2.62 -18.51
N GLY A 179 -8.05 -2.50 -17.46
CA GLY A 179 -8.31 -3.54 -16.49
C GLY A 179 -7.15 -3.77 -15.53
N THR A 180 -7.25 -4.85 -14.72
CA THR A 180 -6.14 -5.27 -13.85
C THR A 180 -4.98 -5.76 -14.69
N ALA A 181 -3.84 -5.11 -14.59
CA ALA A 181 -2.65 -5.42 -15.36
C ALA A 181 -1.46 -5.75 -14.43
N SER A 182 -0.52 -6.54 -14.94
CA SER A 182 0.78 -6.80 -14.32
C SER A 182 1.91 -6.09 -15.08
N VAL A 183 3.01 -5.89 -14.40
CA VAL A 183 4.24 -5.28 -14.94
C VAL A 183 5.20 -6.37 -15.42
#